data_dbee5217872618e603445d54fd5c947a
#
_entry.id   dbee5217872618e603445d54fd5c947a
#
_cell.length_a   1.000
_cell.length_b   1.000
_cell.length_c   1.000
_cell.angle_alpha   90.00
_cell.angle_beta   90.00
_cell.angle_gamma   90.00
#
_symmetry.space_group_name_H-M   'P 1'
#
loop_
_entity.id
_entity.type
_entity.pdbx_description
1 polymer ?
#
loop_
_entity_poly.entity_id
_entity_poly.type
_entity_poly.pdbx_seq_one_letter_code
_entity_poly.pdbx_strand_id
1 'polypeptide(L)'
;MAIGNEQILTGLDDDQLAVVTAIRGPVCVIAGAGTGKTRVITNRIAYAINSGVTDPTKVLALTFTARAAGEMRARLRTLGVPNVAARTFHSAALKQLLYFWPYSFGGQFPTLLTTKSGFISQAIERAEIAIPAQAASLREIASEIEWAKVLEI
;
A
#
# COMPACT_ATOMS: atom_id res chain seq x y z
N MET A 1 -4.75 -21.10 16.05
CA MET A 1 -3.55 -21.66 16.70
C MET A 1 -2.38 -20.77 16.35
N ALA A 2 -1.63 -20.25 17.30
CA ALA A 2 -0.42 -19.46 17.02
C ALA A 2 0.67 -20.39 16.47
N ILE A 3 1.30 -20.01 15.37
CA ILE A 3 2.44 -20.74 14.79
C ILE A 3 3.67 -20.42 15.61
N GLY A 4 4.44 -21.45 16.00
CA GLY A 4 5.68 -21.25 16.77
C GLY A 4 6.78 -20.59 15.93
N ASN A 5 7.74 -19.92 16.60
CA ASN A 5 8.88 -19.26 15.94
C ASN A 5 9.69 -20.23 15.07
N GLU A 6 9.86 -21.48 15.47
CA GLU A 6 10.55 -22.50 14.68
C GLU A 6 9.89 -22.73 13.31
N GLN A 7 8.56 -22.78 13.27
CA GLN A 7 7.82 -22.94 12.01
C GLN A 7 7.94 -21.72 11.09
N ILE A 8 8.01 -20.50 11.66
CA ILE A 8 8.22 -19.26 10.92
C ILE A 8 9.60 -19.25 10.26
N LEU A 9 10.60 -19.81 10.91
CA LEU A 9 11.99 -19.86 10.44
C LEU A 9 12.27 -21.05 9.50
N THR A 10 11.41 -22.05 9.46
CA THR A 10 11.61 -23.26 8.67
C THR A 10 11.71 -22.95 7.17
N GLY A 11 12.74 -23.51 6.53
CA GLY A 11 12.98 -23.40 5.08
C GLY A 11 13.43 -22.04 4.61
N LEU A 12 13.91 -21.17 5.50
CA LEU A 12 14.65 -19.96 5.15
C LEU A 12 16.13 -20.32 4.90
N ASP A 13 16.76 -19.68 3.92
CA ASP A 13 18.22 -19.70 3.78
C ASP A 13 18.88 -18.76 4.81
N ASP A 14 20.22 -18.78 4.89
CA ASP A 14 20.96 -18.04 5.92
C ASP A 14 20.74 -16.52 5.81
N ASP A 15 20.69 -15.97 4.59
CA ASP A 15 20.44 -14.54 4.36
C ASP A 15 19.01 -14.16 4.77
N GLN A 16 18.03 -14.97 4.40
CA GLN A 16 16.64 -14.79 4.77
C GLN A 16 16.47 -14.88 6.29
N LEU A 17 17.14 -15.86 6.93
CA LEU A 17 17.13 -16.03 8.39
C LEU A 17 17.70 -14.81 9.10
N ALA A 18 18.82 -14.30 8.64
CA ALA A 18 19.45 -13.09 9.18
C ALA A 18 18.50 -11.89 9.13
N VAL A 19 17.79 -11.70 8.01
CA VAL A 19 16.79 -10.61 7.87
C VAL A 19 15.59 -10.81 8.76
N VAL A 20 15.05 -12.03 8.84
CA VAL A 20 13.85 -12.33 9.64
C VAL A 20 14.10 -12.15 11.12
N THR A 21 15.29 -12.50 11.61
CA THR A 21 15.67 -12.38 13.03
C THR A 21 16.14 -10.97 13.42
N ALA A 22 16.51 -10.12 12.45
CA ALA A 22 16.87 -8.73 12.71
C ALA A 22 15.63 -7.85 12.98
N ILE A 23 14.96 -8.08 14.11
CA ILE A 23 13.66 -7.46 14.45
C ILE A 23 13.75 -6.08 15.10
N ARG A 24 14.94 -5.59 15.41
CA ARG A 24 15.17 -4.28 16.03
C ARG A 24 15.92 -3.36 15.06
N GLY A 25 15.56 -2.08 15.08
CA GLY A 25 16.19 -1.05 14.27
C GLY A 25 15.82 -1.11 12.77
N PRO A 26 16.29 -0.13 11.99
CA PRO A 26 16.07 -0.08 10.55
C PRO A 26 16.90 -1.16 9.84
N VAL A 27 16.27 -1.88 8.92
CA VAL A 27 16.90 -2.91 8.09
C VAL A 27 16.59 -2.62 6.64
N CYS A 28 17.64 -2.48 5.82
CA CYS A 28 17.51 -2.39 4.37
C CYS A 28 17.94 -3.72 3.75
N VAL A 29 17.09 -4.27 2.88
CA VAL A 29 17.34 -5.54 2.19
C VAL A 29 17.34 -5.31 0.69
N ILE A 30 18.49 -5.58 0.06
CA ILE A 30 18.64 -5.52 -1.39
C ILE A 30 18.54 -6.95 -1.92
N ALA A 31 17.51 -7.22 -2.73
CA ALA A 31 17.22 -8.57 -3.21
C ALA A 31 16.65 -8.54 -4.63
N GLY A 32 17.12 -9.44 -5.48
CA GLY A 32 16.68 -9.62 -6.87
C GLY A 32 15.23 -10.09 -7.01
N ALA A 33 14.72 -10.16 -8.23
CA ALA A 33 13.42 -10.76 -8.50
C ALA A 33 13.44 -12.27 -8.15
N GLY A 34 12.36 -12.80 -7.58
CA GLY A 34 12.24 -14.22 -7.25
C GLY A 34 12.93 -14.69 -5.95
N THR A 35 13.69 -13.86 -5.26
CA THR A 35 14.44 -14.21 -4.03
C THR A 35 13.57 -14.36 -2.78
N GLY A 36 12.26 -14.34 -2.89
CA GLY A 36 11.37 -14.51 -1.74
C GLY A 36 11.15 -13.27 -0.87
N LYS A 37 11.40 -12.05 -1.37
CA LYS A 37 11.22 -10.78 -0.61
C LYS A 37 9.94 -10.71 0.21
N THR A 38 8.81 -11.03 -0.41
CA THR A 38 7.51 -10.99 0.29
C THR A 38 7.44 -12.04 1.41
N ARG A 39 8.03 -13.21 1.21
CA ARG A 39 8.13 -14.26 2.24
C ARG A 39 8.95 -13.76 3.43
N VAL A 40 10.11 -13.21 3.18
CA VAL A 40 11.02 -12.68 4.22
C VAL A 40 10.33 -11.58 5.03
N ILE A 41 9.68 -10.61 4.37
CA ILE A 41 8.96 -9.53 5.05
C ILE A 41 7.84 -10.08 5.95
N THR A 42 7.03 -11.00 5.45
CA THR A 42 5.91 -11.57 6.23
C THR A 42 6.40 -12.43 7.38
N ASN A 43 7.45 -13.23 7.18
CA ASN A 43 8.06 -14.02 8.26
C ASN A 43 8.70 -13.12 9.32
N ARG A 44 9.40 -12.05 8.93
CA ARG A 44 9.98 -11.07 9.86
C ARG A 44 8.91 -10.42 10.74
N ILE A 45 7.78 -10.01 10.14
CA ILE A 45 6.65 -9.44 10.87
C ILE A 45 6.09 -10.47 11.87
N ALA A 46 5.82 -11.69 11.42
CA ALA A 46 5.29 -12.74 12.27
C ALA A 46 6.26 -13.09 13.41
N TYR A 47 7.54 -13.21 13.11
CA TYR A 47 8.58 -13.48 14.10
C TYR A 47 8.69 -12.37 15.15
N ALA A 48 8.65 -11.10 14.74
CA ALA A 48 8.69 -9.96 15.68
C ALA A 48 7.48 -9.92 16.62
N ILE A 49 6.28 -10.25 16.12
CA ILE A 49 5.05 -10.31 16.90
C ILE A 49 5.10 -11.48 17.89
N ASN A 50 5.45 -12.67 17.42
CA ASN A 50 5.53 -13.86 18.27
C ASN A 50 6.62 -13.75 19.33
N SER A 51 7.69 -13.02 19.04
CA SER A 51 8.76 -12.71 20.01
C SER A 51 8.40 -11.59 21.00
N GLY A 52 7.18 -11.05 20.93
CA GLY A 52 6.69 -9.99 21.82
C GLY A 52 7.36 -8.62 21.63
N VAL A 53 8.08 -8.43 20.52
CA VAL A 53 8.79 -7.16 20.23
C VAL A 53 7.83 -6.08 19.74
N THR A 54 6.74 -6.47 19.09
CA THR A 54 5.73 -5.52 18.60
C THR A 54 4.32 -6.11 18.69
N ASP A 55 3.34 -5.23 18.79
CA ASP A 55 1.92 -5.56 18.71
C ASP A 55 1.48 -5.59 17.23
N PRO A 56 0.69 -6.58 16.79
CA PRO A 56 0.23 -6.66 15.40
C PRO A 56 -0.54 -5.42 14.93
N THR A 57 -1.25 -4.73 15.84
CA THR A 57 -2.00 -3.51 15.52
C THR A 57 -1.12 -2.29 15.25
N LYS A 58 0.15 -2.34 15.70
CA LYS A 58 1.15 -1.29 15.50
C LYS A 58 2.03 -1.52 14.26
N VAL A 59 1.79 -2.59 13.52
CA VAL A 59 2.56 -2.92 12.31
C VAL A 59 1.78 -2.48 11.06
N LEU A 60 2.46 -1.74 10.20
CA LEU A 60 1.97 -1.36 8.88
C LEU A 60 2.91 -1.90 7.81
N ALA A 61 2.43 -2.87 7.02
CA ALA A 61 3.13 -3.42 5.88
C ALA A 61 2.66 -2.73 4.59
N LEU A 62 3.57 -2.11 3.86
CA LEU A 62 3.27 -1.34 2.66
C LEU A 62 3.77 -2.03 1.39
N THR A 63 3.00 -1.91 0.33
CA THR A 63 3.36 -2.38 -1.02
C THR A 63 2.76 -1.47 -2.09
N PHE A 64 3.17 -1.65 -3.35
CA PHE A 64 2.69 -0.80 -4.45
C PHE A 64 1.34 -1.22 -5.00
N THR A 65 1.03 -2.51 -5.04
CA THR A 65 -0.18 -3.01 -5.70
C THR A 65 -1.20 -3.61 -4.73
N ALA A 66 -2.48 -3.48 -5.06
CA ALA A 66 -3.56 -4.08 -4.27
C ALA A 66 -3.46 -5.62 -4.23
N ARG A 67 -2.98 -6.24 -5.32
CA ARG A 67 -2.73 -7.67 -5.40
C ARG A 67 -1.66 -8.10 -4.39
N ALA A 68 -0.50 -7.44 -4.38
CA ALA A 68 0.57 -7.75 -3.43
C ALA A 68 0.14 -7.52 -1.97
N ALA A 69 -0.66 -6.48 -1.70
CA ALA A 69 -1.25 -6.28 -0.36
C ALA A 69 -2.19 -7.43 0.03
N GLY A 70 -2.98 -7.95 -0.92
CA GLY A 70 -3.83 -9.12 -0.72
C GLY A 70 -3.04 -10.39 -0.40
N GLU A 71 -2.00 -10.66 -1.18
CA GLU A 71 -1.10 -11.80 -0.99
C GLU A 71 -0.38 -11.72 0.37
N MET A 72 0.08 -10.53 0.75
CA MET A 72 0.72 -10.29 2.05
C MET A 72 -0.25 -10.56 3.21
N ARG A 73 -1.50 -10.07 3.14
CA ARG A 73 -2.54 -10.38 4.14
C ARG A 73 -2.81 -11.87 4.25
N ALA A 74 -2.91 -12.58 3.13
CA ALA A 74 -3.13 -14.02 3.13
C ALA A 74 -1.98 -14.76 3.85
N ARG A 75 -0.72 -14.43 3.54
CA ARG A 75 0.45 -15.02 4.19
C ARG A 75 0.51 -14.70 5.69
N LEU A 76 0.23 -13.45 6.09
CA LEU A 76 0.21 -13.08 7.51
C LEU A 76 -0.86 -13.84 8.29
N ARG A 77 -2.03 -14.10 7.70
CA ARG A 77 -3.06 -14.98 8.30
C ARG A 77 -2.55 -16.41 8.48
N THR A 78 -1.90 -16.96 7.46
CA THR A 78 -1.32 -18.31 7.53
C THR A 78 -0.24 -18.39 8.61
N LEU A 79 0.51 -17.32 8.83
CA LEU A 79 1.52 -17.19 9.88
C LEU A 79 0.94 -16.87 11.27
N GLY A 80 -0.39 -16.87 11.43
CA GLY A 80 -1.05 -16.66 12.71
C GLY A 80 -1.15 -15.20 13.18
N VAL A 81 -0.87 -14.24 12.32
CA VAL A 81 -0.90 -12.80 12.64
C VAL A 81 -1.89 -12.00 11.75
N PRO A 82 -3.20 -12.30 11.82
CA PRO A 82 -4.21 -11.75 10.90
C PRO A 82 -4.45 -10.25 11.07
N ASN A 83 -4.10 -9.67 12.22
CA ASN A 83 -4.44 -8.29 12.59
C ASN A 83 -3.42 -7.25 12.08
N VAL A 84 -2.40 -7.68 11.36
CA VAL A 84 -1.42 -6.79 10.74
C VAL A 84 -2.03 -6.03 9.58
N ALA A 85 -1.87 -4.71 9.56
CA ALA A 85 -2.33 -3.88 8.46
C ALA A 85 -1.38 -3.99 7.26
N ALA A 86 -1.79 -4.72 6.19
CA ALA A 86 -1.09 -4.72 4.92
C ALA A 86 -1.89 -3.93 3.88
N ARG A 87 -1.29 -2.87 3.33
CA ARG A 87 -1.94 -1.87 2.47
C ARG A 87 -1.04 -1.45 1.30
N THR A 88 -1.65 -0.84 0.28
CA THR A 88 -0.88 -0.04 -0.67
C THR A 88 -0.52 1.31 -0.05
N PHE A 89 0.55 1.96 -0.56
CA PHE A 89 0.90 3.33 -0.15
C PHE A 89 -0.29 4.28 -0.26
N HIS A 90 -0.99 4.26 -1.39
CA HIS A 90 -2.19 5.10 -1.61
C HIS A 90 -3.30 4.83 -0.58
N SER A 91 -3.61 3.56 -0.30
CA SER A 91 -4.66 3.24 0.67
C SER A 91 -4.27 3.54 2.12
N ALA A 92 -2.99 3.51 2.44
CA ALA A 92 -2.49 3.91 3.75
C ALA A 92 -2.55 5.45 3.90
N ALA A 93 -2.09 6.19 2.90
CA ALA A 93 -2.16 7.65 2.87
C ALA A 93 -3.61 8.14 2.96
N LEU A 94 -4.53 7.54 2.19
CA LEU A 94 -5.95 7.87 2.27
C LEU A 94 -6.52 7.64 3.67
N LYS A 95 -6.15 6.53 4.32
CA LYS A 95 -6.61 6.26 5.69
C LYS A 95 -6.10 7.29 6.69
N GLN A 96 -4.85 7.73 6.55
CA GLN A 96 -4.28 8.80 7.38
C GLN A 96 -5.00 10.13 7.10
N LEU A 97 -5.21 10.47 5.84
CA LEU A 97 -5.92 11.68 5.45
C LEU A 97 -7.35 11.72 6.03
N LEU A 98 -8.10 10.63 5.93
CA LEU A 98 -9.43 10.49 6.53
C LEU A 98 -9.40 10.68 8.05
N TYR A 99 -8.38 10.16 8.73
CA TYR A 99 -8.24 10.29 10.17
C TYR A 99 -7.93 11.73 10.61
N PHE A 100 -7.02 12.40 9.90
CA PHE A 100 -6.59 13.75 10.27
C PHE A 100 -7.49 14.86 9.70
N TRP A 101 -8.32 14.58 8.71
CA TRP A 101 -9.15 15.58 8.02
C TRP A 101 -9.96 16.46 8.96
N PRO A 102 -10.74 15.90 9.93
CA PRO A 102 -11.53 16.71 10.84
C PRO A 102 -10.73 17.68 11.69
N TYR A 103 -9.49 17.29 12.01
CA TYR A 103 -8.57 18.09 12.85
C TYR A 103 -7.83 19.18 12.06
N SER A 104 -7.51 18.92 10.80
CA SER A 104 -6.68 19.80 9.98
C SER A 104 -7.51 20.76 9.13
N PHE A 105 -8.62 20.30 8.59
CA PHE A 105 -9.43 21.05 7.64
C PHE A 105 -10.85 21.32 8.15
N GLY A 106 -11.35 20.56 9.13
CA GLY A 106 -12.73 20.62 9.60
C GLY A 106 -13.72 20.05 8.59
N GLY A 107 -15.01 19.91 9.04
CA GLY A 107 -16.09 19.45 8.16
C GLY A 107 -15.98 17.98 7.71
N GLN A 108 -16.80 17.63 6.72
CA GLN A 108 -16.82 16.28 6.16
C GLN A 108 -15.72 16.08 5.11
N PHE A 109 -15.16 14.89 5.10
CA PHE A 109 -14.23 14.49 4.06
C PHE A 109 -14.91 14.49 2.67
N PRO A 110 -14.29 15.06 1.63
CA PRO A 110 -14.88 15.09 0.29
C PRO A 110 -15.15 13.68 -0.24
N THR A 111 -16.22 13.55 -1.03
CA THR A 111 -16.55 12.28 -1.68
C THR A 111 -15.47 11.86 -2.65
N LEU A 112 -14.96 10.64 -2.48
CA LEU A 112 -13.98 10.08 -3.42
C LEU A 112 -14.66 9.68 -4.72
N LEU A 113 -14.14 10.20 -5.83
CA LEU A 113 -14.59 9.83 -7.15
C LEU A 113 -14.00 8.48 -7.57
N THR A 114 -14.83 7.55 -7.99
CA THR A 114 -14.39 6.25 -8.52
C THR A 114 -13.81 6.36 -9.93
N THR A 115 -14.33 7.33 -10.71
CA THR A 115 -13.83 7.64 -12.05
C THR A 115 -13.81 9.15 -12.27
N LYS A 116 -12.85 9.66 -13.04
CA LYS A 116 -12.74 11.08 -13.38
C LYS A 116 -13.44 11.44 -14.68
N SER A 117 -13.68 10.45 -15.55
CA SER A 117 -14.17 10.68 -16.93
C SER A 117 -15.48 11.47 -16.98
N GLY A 118 -16.46 11.14 -16.15
CA GLY A 118 -17.73 11.85 -16.12
C GLY A 118 -17.59 13.33 -15.72
N PHE A 119 -16.71 13.64 -14.77
CA PHE A 119 -16.45 15.02 -14.35
C PHE A 119 -15.67 15.81 -15.40
N ILE A 120 -14.71 15.17 -16.08
CA ILE A 120 -13.97 15.78 -17.18
C ILE A 120 -14.91 16.10 -18.34
N SER A 121 -15.81 15.17 -18.72
CA SER A 121 -16.84 15.45 -19.76
C SER A 121 -17.70 16.65 -19.38
N GLN A 122 -18.24 16.69 -18.16
CA GLN A 122 -19.05 17.82 -17.69
C GLN A 122 -18.26 19.15 -17.65
N ALA A 123 -16.99 19.09 -17.30
CA ALA A 123 -16.13 20.28 -17.29
C ALA A 123 -15.88 20.82 -18.69
N ILE A 124 -15.65 19.94 -19.67
CA ILE A 124 -15.48 20.27 -21.07
C ILE A 124 -16.76 20.92 -21.64
N GLU A 125 -17.92 20.30 -21.39
CA GLU A 125 -19.22 20.84 -21.79
C GLU A 125 -19.48 22.24 -21.20
N ARG A 126 -19.23 22.41 -19.90
CA ARG A 126 -19.43 23.71 -19.22
C ARG A 126 -18.48 24.81 -19.71
N ALA A 127 -17.28 24.43 -20.07
CA ALA A 127 -16.27 25.37 -20.57
C ALA A 127 -16.42 25.66 -22.06
N GLU A 128 -17.41 25.04 -22.74
CA GLU A 128 -17.65 25.16 -24.18
C GLU A 128 -16.39 24.90 -25.04
N ILE A 129 -15.50 24.03 -24.53
CA ILE A 129 -14.26 23.68 -25.23
C ILE A 129 -14.58 22.70 -26.35
N ALA A 130 -14.41 23.14 -27.59
CA ALA A 130 -14.48 22.27 -28.74
C ALA A 130 -13.25 21.36 -28.79
N ILE A 131 -13.39 20.09 -28.42
CA ILE A 131 -12.34 19.09 -28.64
C ILE A 131 -12.44 18.58 -30.06
N PRO A 132 -11.43 18.78 -30.91
CA PRO A 132 -11.44 18.24 -32.29
C PRO A 132 -11.60 16.71 -32.24
N ALA A 133 -12.32 16.13 -33.18
CA ALA A 133 -12.59 14.68 -33.22
C ALA A 133 -11.32 13.80 -33.32
N GLN A 134 -10.17 14.39 -33.62
CA GLN A 134 -8.83 13.78 -33.63
C GLN A 134 -8.03 14.07 -32.39
N ALA A 135 -8.56 14.85 -31.44
CA ALA A 135 -7.89 15.21 -30.19
C ALA A 135 -8.09 14.17 -29.09
N ALA A 136 -7.22 14.25 -28.14
CA ALA A 136 -7.04 13.37 -26.98
C ALA A 136 -8.33 12.76 -26.44
N SER A 137 -8.30 11.48 -26.21
CA SER A 137 -9.36 10.76 -25.49
C SER A 137 -9.51 11.34 -24.07
N LEU A 138 -10.68 11.19 -23.43
CA LEU A 138 -10.88 11.58 -22.03
C LEU A 138 -9.81 11.02 -21.09
N ARG A 139 -9.19 9.90 -21.47
CA ARG A 139 -8.10 9.27 -20.73
C ARG A 139 -6.80 10.08 -20.83
N GLU A 140 -6.48 10.61 -22.01
CA GLU A 140 -5.31 11.45 -22.23
C GLU A 140 -5.47 12.78 -21.49
N ILE A 141 -6.64 13.40 -21.57
CA ILE A 141 -6.95 14.62 -20.81
C ILE A 141 -6.82 14.37 -19.29
N ALA A 142 -7.33 13.23 -18.80
CA ALA A 142 -7.16 12.86 -17.40
C ALA A 142 -5.68 12.68 -17.02
N SER A 143 -4.87 12.11 -17.90
CA SER A 143 -3.44 11.94 -17.71
C SER A 143 -2.70 13.27 -17.66
N GLU A 144 -3.03 14.20 -18.54
CA GLU A 144 -2.45 15.55 -18.56
C GLU A 144 -2.81 16.34 -17.30
N ILE A 145 -4.05 16.25 -16.82
CA ILE A 145 -4.46 16.88 -15.56
C ILE A 145 -3.65 16.32 -14.38
N GLU A 146 -3.41 15.00 -14.33
CA GLU A 146 -2.58 14.41 -13.27
C GLU A 146 -1.12 14.85 -13.38
N TRP A 147 -0.60 14.91 -14.60
CA TRP A 147 0.76 15.38 -14.86
C TRP A 147 0.94 16.86 -14.45
N ALA A 148 0.00 17.73 -14.80
CA ALA A 148 0.00 19.13 -14.39
C ALA A 148 0.00 19.28 -12.86
N LYS A 149 -0.79 18.48 -12.14
CA LYS A 149 -0.79 18.47 -10.66
C LYS A 149 0.55 18.06 -10.06
N VAL A 150 1.25 17.10 -10.69
CA VAL A 150 2.57 16.66 -10.22
C VAL A 150 3.63 17.75 -10.44
N LEU A 151 3.51 18.52 -11.51
CA LEU A 151 4.41 19.62 -11.86
C LEU A 151 4.04 20.94 -11.19
N GLU A 152 2.92 20.99 -10.43
CA GLU A 152 2.41 22.23 -9.81
C GLU A 152 2.14 23.37 -10.79
N ILE A 153 1.71 23.03 -12.04
CA ILE A 153 1.32 23.95 -13.11
C ILE A 153 -0.20 24.04 -13.22
#